data_9487e9bd6fdd5c22f8023e232edcc4e1
#
_entry.id   9487e9bd6fdd5c22f8023e232edcc4e1
#
_cell.length_a   1.000
_cell.length_b   1.000
_cell.length_c   1.000
_cell.angle_alpha   90.00
_cell.angle_beta   90.00
_cell.angle_gamma   90.00
#
_symmetry.space_group_name_H-M   'P 1'
#
loop_
_entity.id
_entity.type
_entity.pdbx_description
1 polymer ?
#
loop_
_entity_poly.entity_id
_entity_poly.type
_entity_poly.pdbx_seq_one_letter_code
_entity_poly.pdbx_strand_id
1 'polypeptide(L)'
;MSRTCLRRARGVGFIQVVLVLVVILGVTVIALKMYQRSVPNLPAGGGHPARAVLDRVELRIEGMESETDALMVTEELRRVPGVAGAAVSYSSGTASVTFDPARARREQLVAAVARTGFRAH
;
A
#
# COMPACT_ATOMS: atom_id res chain seq x y z
N MET A 1 -61.64 35.95 -22.55
CA MET A 1 -61.41 34.81 -23.45
C MET A 1 -59.93 34.73 -23.81
N SER A 2 -59.21 34.14 -22.96
CA SER A 2 -57.76 34.15 -22.98
C SER A 2 -57.26 32.80 -23.37
N ARG A 3 -56.94 32.63 -24.61
CA ARG A 3 -56.21 31.48 -25.11
C ARG A 3 -54.83 31.98 -25.52
N THR A 4 -54.01 32.16 -24.57
CA THR A 4 -52.62 32.53 -24.84
C THR A 4 -51.66 31.83 -23.91
N CYS A 5 -50.74 31.13 -24.55
CA CYS A 5 -49.40 30.88 -24.05
C CYS A 5 -49.18 29.68 -23.15
N LEU A 6 -49.38 28.50 -23.72
CA LEU A 6 -48.64 27.31 -23.28
C LEU A 6 -47.80 26.74 -24.43
N ARG A 7 -47.00 27.62 -25.07
CA ARG A 7 -46.12 27.18 -26.15
C ARG A 7 -44.76 27.85 -26.09
N ARG A 8 -44.14 27.85 -24.93
CA ARG A 8 -42.76 28.35 -24.87
C ARG A 8 -41.89 27.64 -23.86
N ALA A 9 -42.07 26.35 -23.69
CA ALA A 9 -41.25 25.61 -22.74
C ALA A 9 -40.59 24.33 -23.33
N ARG A 10 -40.56 24.19 -24.66
CA ARG A 10 -39.95 22.99 -25.26
C ARG A 10 -38.54 23.16 -25.81
N GLY A 11 -38.04 24.37 -25.96
CA GLY A 11 -36.70 24.62 -26.51
C GLY A 11 -35.65 24.89 -25.45
N VAL A 12 -36.05 25.48 -24.32
CA VAL A 12 -35.11 25.89 -23.27
C VAL A 12 -34.70 24.73 -22.39
N GLY A 13 -35.62 23.80 -22.16
CA GLY A 13 -35.32 22.63 -21.31
C GLY A 13 -34.28 21.68 -21.90
N PHE A 14 -34.27 21.48 -23.21
CA PHE A 14 -33.32 20.59 -23.85
C PHE A 14 -31.89 21.15 -23.83
N ILE A 15 -31.73 22.42 -24.15
CA ILE A 15 -30.43 23.11 -24.13
C ILE A 15 -29.91 23.18 -22.70
N GLN A 16 -30.79 23.42 -21.73
CA GLN A 16 -30.39 23.47 -20.31
C GLN A 16 -29.99 22.13 -19.77
N VAL A 17 -30.66 21.05 -20.16
CA VAL A 17 -30.27 19.68 -19.81
C VAL A 17 -28.91 19.32 -20.41
N VAL A 18 -28.68 19.68 -21.70
CA VAL A 18 -27.41 19.44 -22.36
C VAL A 18 -26.26 20.21 -21.67
N LEU A 19 -26.48 21.48 -21.31
CA LEU A 19 -25.50 22.28 -20.57
C LEU A 19 -25.18 21.67 -19.19
N VAL A 20 -26.17 21.22 -18.46
CA VAL A 20 -25.98 20.57 -17.17
C VAL A 20 -25.18 19.28 -17.33
N LEU A 21 -25.49 18.46 -18.35
CA LEU A 21 -24.74 17.24 -18.64
C LEU A 21 -23.27 17.53 -19.00
N VAL A 22 -23.01 18.55 -19.79
CA VAL A 22 -21.64 18.99 -20.15
C VAL A 22 -20.88 19.46 -18.93
N VAL A 23 -21.52 20.21 -18.04
CA VAL A 23 -20.91 20.67 -16.78
C VAL A 23 -20.60 19.48 -15.86
N ILE A 24 -21.54 18.54 -15.72
CA ILE A 24 -21.32 17.34 -14.90
C ILE A 24 -20.17 16.50 -15.47
N LEU A 25 -20.12 16.28 -16.79
CA LEU A 25 -19.02 15.58 -17.44
C LEU A 25 -17.68 16.31 -17.26
N GLY A 26 -17.66 17.63 -17.35
CA GLY A 26 -16.47 18.45 -17.11
C GLY A 26 -15.97 18.32 -15.66
N VAL A 27 -16.88 18.42 -14.71
CA VAL A 27 -16.55 18.30 -13.28
C VAL A 27 -16.06 16.89 -12.94
N THR A 28 -16.68 15.84 -13.48
CA THR A 28 -16.23 14.46 -13.26
C THR A 28 -14.85 14.20 -13.84
N VAL A 29 -14.54 14.73 -15.02
CA VAL A 29 -13.21 14.59 -15.62
C VAL A 29 -12.14 15.33 -14.78
N ILE A 30 -12.47 16.53 -14.29
CA ILE A 30 -11.56 17.29 -13.42
C ILE A 30 -11.37 16.58 -12.07
N ALA A 31 -12.45 16.07 -11.48
CA ALA A 31 -12.40 15.30 -10.24
C ALA A 31 -11.57 14.02 -10.39
N LEU A 32 -11.72 13.29 -11.49
CA LEU A 32 -10.90 12.12 -11.82
C LEU A 32 -9.43 12.48 -12.00
N LYS A 33 -9.12 13.60 -12.65
CA LYS A 33 -7.73 14.07 -12.78
C LYS A 33 -7.13 14.51 -11.44
N MET A 34 -7.91 15.13 -10.57
CA MET A 34 -7.46 15.47 -9.22
C MET A 34 -7.29 14.23 -8.34
N TYR A 35 -8.19 13.26 -8.48
CA TYR A 35 -8.09 12.00 -7.74
C TYR A 35 -6.85 11.20 -8.14
N GLN A 36 -6.49 11.18 -9.42
CA GLN A 36 -5.28 10.54 -9.92
C GLN A 36 -3.99 11.23 -9.44
N ARG A 37 -4.04 12.54 -9.11
CA ARG A 37 -2.91 13.26 -8.52
C ARG A 37 -2.72 12.97 -7.05
N SER A 38 -3.75 12.53 -6.36
CA SER A 38 -3.72 12.20 -4.93
C SER A 38 -3.36 10.74 -4.65
N VAL A 39 -3.25 9.90 -5.68
CA VAL A 39 -2.71 8.55 -5.53
C VAL A 39 -1.20 8.66 -5.79
N PRO A 40 -0.36 8.64 -4.74
CA PRO A 40 1.08 8.64 -4.97
C PRO A 40 1.44 7.35 -5.69
N ASN A 41 1.71 7.49 -6.98
CA ASN A 41 2.42 6.53 -7.82
C ASN A 41 2.05 5.05 -7.61
N LEU A 42 0.82 4.68 -8.04
CA LEU A 42 0.71 3.35 -8.62
C LEU A 42 1.32 3.46 -10.03
N PRO A 43 2.39 2.75 -10.34
CA PRO A 43 2.88 2.67 -11.70
C PRO A 43 1.84 1.93 -12.53
N ALA A 44 1.00 2.71 -13.21
CA ALA A 44 0.13 2.20 -14.25
C ALA A 44 1.03 1.93 -15.47
N GLY A 45 1.25 0.67 -15.72
CA GLY A 45 1.61 0.18 -17.04
C GLY A 45 3.10 0.24 -17.41
N GLY A 46 3.71 -0.93 -17.48
CA GLY A 46 4.73 -1.24 -18.49
C GLY A 46 6.18 -0.80 -18.22
N GLY A 47 6.50 -0.34 -17.03
CA GLY A 47 7.86 -0.41 -16.55
C GLY A 47 7.93 -1.61 -15.61
N HIS A 48 8.75 -2.59 -15.89
CA HIS A 48 9.17 -3.50 -14.85
C HIS A 48 9.60 -2.59 -13.69
N PRO A 49 8.94 -2.66 -12.51
CA PRO A 49 9.58 -2.10 -11.33
C PRO A 49 10.94 -2.76 -11.35
N ALA A 50 11.99 -1.97 -11.24
CA ALA A 50 13.28 -2.52 -10.91
C ALA A 50 12.94 -3.49 -9.79
N ARG A 51 13.00 -4.79 -10.09
CA ARG A 51 12.70 -5.85 -9.12
C ARG A 51 13.58 -5.47 -7.96
N ALA A 52 12.97 -4.94 -6.91
CA ALA A 52 13.67 -4.83 -5.65
C ALA A 52 14.20 -6.24 -5.45
N VAL A 53 15.50 -6.41 -5.59
CA VAL A 53 16.14 -7.70 -5.42
C VAL A 53 16.01 -7.95 -3.94
N LEU A 54 14.86 -8.53 -3.57
CA LEU A 54 14.59 -8.90 -2.19
C LEU A 54 15.49 -10.10 -1.89
N ASP A 55 16.32 -9.92 -0.92
CA ASP A 55 17.16 -10.98 -0.41
C ASP A 55 16.43 -11.70 0.73
N ARG A 56 16.71 -12.98 0.88
CA ARG A 56 16.12 -13.81 1.92
C ARG A 56 17.21 -14.37 2.79
N VAL A 57 17.08 -14.14 4.09
CA VAL A 57 18.00 -14.66 5.08
C VAL A 57 17.26 -15.52 6.09
N GLU A 58 17.86 -16.61 6.49
CA GLU A 58 17.41 -17.41 7.61
C GLU A 58 18.34 -17.14 8.81
N LEU A 59 17.71 -16.77 9.91
CA LEU A 59 18.38 -16.51 11.17
C LEU A 59 17.97 -17.60 12.15
N ARG A 60 18.94 -18.16 12.85
CA ARG A 60 18.67 -19.07 13.96
C ARG A 60 18.52 -18.26 15.23
N ILE A 61 17.41 -18.45 15.91
CA ILE A 61 17.08 -17.72 17.14
C ILE A 61 17.07 -18.70 18.30
N GLU A 62 17.86 -18.41 19.31
CA GLU A 62 17.94 -19.19 20.52
C GLU A 62 17.20 -18.48 21.67
N GLY A 63 16.57 -19.28 22.52
CA GLY A 63 15.90 -18.81 23.72
C GLY A 63 14.40 -18.56 23.58
N MET A 64 13.80 -18.86 22.43
CA MET A 64 12.34 -18.82 22.27
C MET A 64 11.72 -20.05 22.94
N GLU A 65 10.78 -19.82 23.84
CA GLU A 65 10.07 -20.89 24.56
C GLU A 65 8.58 -20.94 24.23
N SER A 66 8.07 -19.92 23.58
CA SER A 66 6.64 -19.78 23.27
C SER A 66 6.38 -19.18 21.89
N GLU A 67 5.17 -19.41 21.40
CA GLU A 67 4.67 -18.76 20.17
C GLU A 67 4.58 -17.24 20.32
N THR A 68 4.33 -16.77 21.53
CA THR A 68 4.31 -15.34 21.86
C THR A 68 5.67 -14.69 21.61
N ASP A 69 6.75 -15.38 21.92
CA ASP A 69 8.11 -14.91 21.68
C ASP A 69 8.38 -14.78 20.18
N ALA A 70 7.93 -15.76 19.40
CA ALA A 70 8.03 -15.71 17.94
C ALA A 70 7.25 -14.51 17.34
N LEU A 71 6.09 -14.17 17.89
CA LEU A 71 5.33 -13.00 17.49
C LEU A 71 6.05 -11.71 17.82
N MET A 72 6.64 -11.58 19.01
CA MET A 72 7.43 -10.41 19.39
C MET A 72 8.63 -10.21 18.46
N VAL A 73 9.35 -11.24 18.15
CA VAL A 73 10.48 -11.20 17.22
C VAL A 73 10.02 -10.81 15.82
N THR A 74 8.90 -11.36 15.37
CA THR A 74 8.32 -11.03 14.07
C THR A 74 7.99 -9.54 13.96
N GLU A 75 7.37 -8.96 15.00
CA GLU A 75 7.02 -7.55 15.04
C GLU A 75 8.26 -6.65 15.05
N GLU A 76 9.28 -6.98 15.82
CA GLU A 76 10.52 -6.21 15.82
C GLU A 76 11.26 -6.27 14.47
N LEU A 77 11.28 -7.45 13.83
CA LEU A 77 11.85 -7.58 12.49
C LEU A 77 11.10 -6.76 11.44
N ARG A 78 9.77 -6.69 11.53
CA ARG A 78 8.96 -5.87 10.63
C ARG A 78 9.15 -4.37 10.81
N ARG A 79 9.57 -3.93 11.99
CA ARG A 79 9.90 -2.53 12.27
C ARG A 79 11.21 -2.07 11.63
N VAL A 80 12.07 -3.01 11.23
CA VAL A 80 13.32 -2.66 10.56
C VAL A 80 13.03 -2.10 9.18
N PRO A 81 13.48 -0.88 8.86
CA PRO A 81 13.28 -0.30 7.55
C PRO A 81 13.99 -1.14 6.48
N GLY A 82 13.26 -1.50 5.42
CA GLY A 82 13.76 -2.36 4.35
C GLY A 82 13.33 -3.82 4.45
N VAL A 83 12.70 -4.23 5.54
CA VAL A 83 12.12 -5.57 5.67
C VAL A 83 10.78 -5.61 4.95
N ALA A 84 10.66 -6.49 3.96
CA ALA A 84 9.44 -6.74 3.20
C ALA A 84 8.53 -7.76 3.89
N GLY A 85 9.11 -8.73 4.61
CA GLY A 85 8.39 -9.75 5.36
C GLY A 85 9.27 -10.50 6.32
N ALA A 86 8.70 -10.94 7.43
CA ALA A 86 9.35 -11.79 8.42
C ALA A 86 8.40 -12.91 8.85
N ALA A 87 8.91 -14.11 8.93
CA ALA A 87 8.20 -15.28 9.45
C ALA A 87 9.12 -16.00 10.45
N VAL A 88 8.66 -16.12 11.67
CA VAL A 88 9.41 -16.78 12.76
C VAL A 88 8.67 -18.04 13.16
N SER A 89 9.40 -19.13 13.24
CA SER A 89 8.90 -20.41 13.73
C SER A 89 9.56 -20.74 15.06
N TYR A 90 8.76 -20.78 16.12
CA TYR A 90 9.27 -21.10 17.43
C TYR A 90 9.67 -22.57 17.53
N SER A 91 8.96 -23.49 16.86
CA SER A 91 9.19 -24.92 16.89
C SER A 91 10.54 -25.32 16.28
N SER A 92 11.01 -24.61 15.26
CA SER A 92 12.30 -24.81 14.62
C SER A 92 13.40 -23.85 15.13
N GLY A 93 13.01 -22.80 15.86
CA GLY A 93 13.93 -21.76 16.31
C GLY A 93 14.52 -20.95 15.14
N THR A 94 13.78 -20.84 14.03
CA THR A 94 14.27 -20.15 12.82
C THR A 94 13.39 -18.99 12.43
N ALA A 95 14.01 -17.91 11.96
CA ALA A 95 13.34 -16.76 11.36
C ALA A 95 13.74 -16.63 9.90
N SER A 96 12.78 -16.63 9.01
CA SER A 96 12.97 -16.33 7.60
C SER A 96 12.58 -14.89 7.35
N VAL A 97 13.52 -14.05 6.94
CA VAL A 97 13.32 -12.63 6.71
C VAL A 97 13.62 -12.31 5.27
N THR A 98 12.67 -11.65 4.62
CA THR A 98 12.83 -11.10 3.27
C THR A 98 13.01 -9.60 3.39
N PHE A 99 14.10 -9.07 2.87
CA PHE A 99 14.45 -7.67 2.99
C PHE A 99 15.13 -7.14 1.73
N ASP A 100 15.14 -5.81 1.60
CA ASP A 100 15.87 -5.12 0.52
C ASP A 100 17.31 -4.85 0.98
N PRO A 101 18.33 -5.45 0.35
CA PRO A 101 19.73 -5.30 0.74
C PRO A 101 20.26 -3.86 0.54
N ALA A 102 19.56 -3.04 -0.23
CA ALA A 102 19.88 -1.62 -0.37
C ALA A 102 19.46 -0.80 0.86
N ARG A 103 18.52 -1.30 1.67
CA ARG A 103 17.92 -0.60 2.80
C ARG A 103 18.19 -1.23 4.15
N ALA A 104 18.32 -2.55 4.18
CA ALA A 104 18.56 -3.32 5.40
C ALA A 104 19.76 -4.23 5.24
N ARG A 105 20.43 -4.49 6.34
CA ARG A 105 21.55 -5.42 6.41
C ARG A 105 21.28 -6.50 7.44
N ARG A 106 21.89 -7.67 7.27
CA ARG A 106 21.75 -8.79 8.20
C ARG A 106 22.04 -8.38 9.65
N GLU A 107 23.05 -7.54 9.87
CA GLU A 107 23.44 -7.05 11.20
C GLU A 107 22.32 -6.27 11.89
N GLN A 108 21.52 -5.53 11.12
CA GLN A 108 20.38 -4.79 11.65
C GLN A 108 19.23 -5.74 12.06
N LEU A 109 19.05 -6.84 11.34
CA LEU A 109 18.09 -7.87 11.69
C LEU A 109 18.49 -8.60 12.97
N VAL A 110 19.76 -8.97 13.08
CA VAL A 110 20.32 -9.57 14.30
C VAL A 110 20.18 -8.60 15.50
N ALA A 111 20.47 -7.31 15.30
CA ALA A 111 20.31 -6.30 16.33
C ALA A 111 18.82 -6.11 16.74
N ALA A 112 17.89 -6.24 15.81
CA ALA A 112 16.46 -6.18 16.11
C ALA A 112 16.01 -7.36 16.99
N VAL A 113 16.48 -8.57 16.69
CA VAL A 113 16.24 -9.75 17.53
C VAL A 113 16.88 -9.60 18.91
N ALA A 114 18.09 -9.05 18.98
CA ALA A 114 18.76 -8.82 20.26
C ALA A 114 18.01 -7.86 21.18
N ARG A 115 17.22 -6.91 20.61
CA ARG A 115 16.38 -6.00 21.40
C ARG A 115 15.25 -6.72 22.12
N THR A 116 14.77 -7.82 21.59
CA THR A 116 13.75 -8.67 22.24
C THR A 116 14.33 -9.55 23.36
N GLY A 117 15.66 -9.57 23.53
CA GLY A 117 16.36 -10.38 24.53
C GLY A 117 16.79 -11.74 24.02
N PHE A 118 16.53 -12.08 22.77
CA PHE A 118 16.94 -13.33 22.14
C PHE A 118 18.26 -13.20 21.39
N ARG A 119 18.90 -14.32 21.14
CA ARG A 119 20.14 -14.39 20.36
C ARG A 119 19.83 -14.90 18.95
N ALA A 120 20.34 -14.21 17.92
CA ALA A 120 20.26 -14.63 16.55
C ALA A 120 21.66 -14.77 15.93
N HIS A 121 21.84 -15.79 15.10
CA HIS A 121 23.04 -16.01 14.28
C HIS A 121 22.72 -16.68 12.94
#